data_9ddb5c5e7cb1ea626a2ecf48a4a9b04b
#
_entry.id   9ddb5c5e7cb1ea626a2ecf48a4a9b04b
#
_cell.length_a   1.000
_cell.length_b   1.000
_cell.length_c   1.000
_cell.angle_alpha   90.00
_cell.angle_beta   90.00
_cell.angle_gamma   90.00
#
_symmetry.space_group_name_H-M   'P 1'
#
loop_
_entity.id
_entity.type
_entity.pdbx_description
1 polymer ?
#
loop_
_entity_poly.entity_id
_entity_poly.type
_entity_poly.pdbx_seq_one_letter_code
_entity_poly.pdbx_strand_id
1 'polypeptide(L)'
;METIAVYWEKNIKTYGIQVEKKLCLAQVDIQPSRLAALGQQVAELGRDETKVSLILAHHFEPESLQFSMVFQERFKEQLVEFCARPSVEEISKSIIIDAPVEMLYFHGPHFGDRYGIADMAGHALQKKDIRYIVMGCSAASVHFIFPENAGDRAKKALGSVFNTP
;
A
#
# COMPACT_ATOMS: atom_id res chain seq x y z
N MET A 1 -17.85 29.80 -15.25
CA MET A 1 -17.81 30.02 -13.79
C MET A 1 -17.62 28.65 -13.16
N GLU A 2 -16.41 28.27 -12.86
CA GLU A 2 -16.14 27.04 -12.10
C GLU A 2 -16.42 27.33 -10.64
N THR A 3 -17.48 26.75 -10.10
CA THR A 3 -17.75 26.76 -8.66
C THR A 3 -16.82 25.76 -7.99
N ILE A 4 -15.72 26.23 -7.40
CA ILE A 4 -14.93 25.44 -6.47
C ILE A 4 -15.79 25.24 -5.23
N ALA A 5 -16.45 24.11 -5.11
CA ALA A 5 -17.15 23.72 -3.91
C ALA A 5 -16.11 23.36 -2.85
N VAL A 6 -15.80 24.32 -1.98
CA VAL A 6 -14.97 24.08 -0.79
C VAL A 6 -15.85 23.40 0.24
N TYR A 7 -15.77 22.07 0.32
CA TYR A 7 -16.48 21.31 1.35
C TYR A 7 -15.76 21.41 2.69
N TRP A 8 -16.30 22.25 3.60
CA TRP A 8 -15.88 22.38 4.98
C TRP A 8 -16.69 21.43 5.89
N GLU A 9 -16.54 20.12 5.70
CA GLU A 9 -17.05 19.18 6.71
C GLU A 9 -15.99 19.03 7.81
N LYS A 10 -16.41 19.23 9.08
CA LYS A 10 -15.51 19.06 10.24
C LYS A 10 -14.96 17.64 10.35
N ASN A 11 -15.73 16.65 9.92
CA ASN A 11 -15.38 15.24 9.95
C ASN A 11 -15.28 14.71 8.53
N ILE A 12 -14.18 14.04 8.21
CA ILE A 12 -14.00 13.38 6.92
C ILE A 12 -14.82 12.09 6.94
N LYS A 13 -15.78 12.00 6.02
CA LYS A 13 -16.60 10.79 5.85
C LYS A 13 -15.83 9.77 5.02
N THR A 14 -15.95 8.50 5.39
CA THR A 14 -15.48 7.36 4.61
C THR A 14 -16.64 6.40 4.34
N TYR A 15 -16.55 5.61 3.28
CA TYR A 15 -17.51 4.54 3.01
C TYR A 15 -17.26 3.29 3.86
N GLY A 16 -16.17 3.26 4.60
CA GLY A 16 -15.77 2.20 5.50
C GLY A 16 -14.26 2.04 5.53
N ILE A 17 -13.76 1.47 6.62
CA ILE A 17 -12.35 1.10 6.79
C ILE A 17 -12.28 -0.42 6.75
N GLN A 18 -11.60 -0.95 5.74
CA GLN A 18 -11.46 -2.40 5.51
C GLN A 18 -10.09 -2.88 5.98
N VAL A 19 -10.04 -4.11 6.50
CA VAL A 19 -8.80 -4.79 6.85
C VAL A 19 -8.78 -6.14 6.16
N GLU A 20 -7.75 -6.40 5.37
CA GLU A 20 -7.44 -7.69 4.79
C GLU A 20 -6.27 -8.31 5.54
N LYS A 21 -6.36 -9.59 5.87
CA LYS A 21 -5.37 -10.36 6.61
C LYS A 21 -4.82 -11.49 5.75
N LYS A 22 -3.79 -12.14 6.23
CA LYS A 22 -3.15 -13.28 5.54
C LYS A 22 -2.64 -12.86 4.16
N LEU A 23 -1.85 -11.80 4.16
CA LEU A 23 -1.17 -11.29 2.99
C LEU A 23 0.33 -11.48 3.12
N CYS A 24 1.04 -11.42 2.00
CA CYS A 24 2.50 -11.30 1.95
C CYS A 24 2.87 -10.06 1.13
N LEU A 25 3.97 -9.44 1.51
CA LEU A 25 4.53 -8.24 0.89
C LEU A 25 5.90 -8.56 0.33
N ALA A 26 6.16 -8.23 -0.93
CA ALA A 26 7.52 -8.12 -1.46
C ALA A 26 7.83 -6.66 -1.73
N GLN A 27 8.97 -6.22 -1.22
CA GLN A 27 9.54 -4.91 -1.52
C GLN A 27 10.80 -5.11 -2.34
N VAL A 28 10.81 -4.58 -3.56
CA VAL A 28 11.92 -4.69 -4.51
C VAL A 28 12.41 -3.28 -4.81
N ASP A 29 13.66 -3.00 -4.45
CA ASP A 29 14.33 -1.74 -4.77
C ASP A 29 15.11 -1.88 -6.06
N ILE A 30 14.85 -0.99 -7.02
CA ILE A 30 15.49 -0.98 -8.34
C ILE A 30 15.98 0.41 -8.71
N GLN A 31 16.84 0.49 -9.70
CA GLN A 31 17.08 1.75 -10.41
C GLN A 31 15.86 2.09 -11.28
N PRO A 32 15.45 3.37 -11.41
CA PRO A 32 14.33 3.77 -12.26
C PRO A 32 14.45 3.28 -13.72
N SER A 33 15.68 3.19 -14.26
CA SER A 33 15.96 2.66 -15.60
C SER A 33 15.60 1.18 -15.77
N ARG A 34 15.44 0.42 -14.68
CA ARG A 34 15.08 -1.01 -14.67
C ARG A 34 13.58 -1.27 -14.58
N LEU A 35 12.76 -0.22 -14.50
CA LEU A 35 11.29 -0.33 -14.35
C LEU A 35 10.64 -1.22 -15.42
N ALA A 36 11.02 -1.05 -16.69
CA ALA A 36 10.46 -1.85 -17.78
C ALA A 36 10.81 -3.33 -17.64
N ALA A 37 12.04 -3.66 -17.22
CA ALA A 37 12.48 -5.03 -17.00
C ALA A 37 11.71 -5.68 -15.83
N LEU A 38 11.53 -4.97 -14.69
CA LEU A 38 10.72 -5.46 -13.59
C LEU A 38 9.26 -5.67 -14.03
N GLY A 39 8.69 -4.73 -14.79
CA GLY A 39 7.33 -4.82 -15.29
C GLY A 39 7.09 -6.08 -16.15
N GLN A 40 8.05 -6.47 -16.98
CA GLN A 40 8.00 -7.71 -17.75
C GLN A 40 7.97 -8.95 -16.83
N GLN A 41 8.82 -8.99 -15.80
CA GLN A 41 8.87 -10.08 -14.84
C GLN A 41 7.55 -10.19 -14.04
N VAL A 42 7.01 -9.07 -13.60
CA VAL A 42 5.71 -9.04 -12.88
C VAL A 42 4.56 -9.47 -13.79
N ALA A 43 4.57 -9.12 -15.07
CA ALA A 43 3.57 -9.56 -16.02
C ALA A 43 3.59 -11.08 -16.23
N GLU A 44 4.76 -11.72 -16.17
CA GLU A 44 4.90 -13.18 -16.20
C GLU A 44 4.31 -13.83 -14.94
N LEU A 45 4.58 -13.28 -13.76
CA LEU A 45 4.01 -13.76 -12.50
C LEU A 45 2.47 -13.74 -12.55
N GLY A 46 1.87 -12.72 -13.15
CA GLY A 46 0.42 -12.58 -13.27
C GLY A 46 -0.24 -13.61 -14.20
N ARG A 47 0.52 -14.31 -15.08
CA ARG A 47 -0.01 -15.37 -15.96
C ARG A 47 -0.35 -16.65 -15.20
N ASP A 48 0.27 -16.88 -14.06
CA ASP A 48 0.13 -18.09 -13.24
C ASP A 48 -1.03 -18.02 -12.25
N GLU A 49 -2.11 -17.27 -12.59
CA GLU A 49 -3.28 -17.03 -11.71
C GLU A 49 -2.94 -16.31 -10.38
N THR A 50 -1.72 -15.85 -10.21
CA THR A 50 -1.28 -15.12 -9.03
C THR A 50 -1.93 -13.74 -9.03
N LYS A 51 -2.84 -13.50 -8.07
CA LYS A 51 -3.53 -12.22 -7.95
C LYS A 51 -2.73 -11.26 -7.09
N VAL A 52 -2.29 -10.16 -7.70
CA VAL A 52 -1.72 -9.03 -7.00
C VAL A 52 -2.86 -8.21 -6.38
N SER A 53 -2.84 -8.01 -5.07
CA SER A 53 -3.84 -7.19 -4.37
C SER A 53 -3.54 -5.71 -4.47
N LEU A 54 -2.26 -5.33 -4.42
CA LEU A 54 -1.81 -3.94 -4.48
C LEU A 54 -0.40 -3.87 -5.03
N ILE A 55 -0.12 -2.86 -5.84
CA ILE A 55 1.24 -2.44 -6.20
C ILE A 55 1.38 -0.97 -5.86
N LEU A 56 2.43 -0.63 -5.12
CA LEU A 56 2.84 0.73 -4.83
C LEU A 56 4.27 0.94 -5.30
N ALA A 57 4.56 2.12 -5.81
CA ALA A 57 5.91 2.53 -6.18
C ALA A 57 6.26 3.82 -5.45
N HIS A 58 7.36 3.81 -4.71
CA HIS A 58 7.86 4.96 -3.95
C HIS A 58 9.25 5.34 -4.42
N HIS A 59 9.45 6.61 -4.59
CA HIS A 59 10.75 7.19 -4.95
C HIS A 59 11.34 7.85 -3.70
N PHE A 60 12.31 7.19 -3.07
CA PHE A 60 12.95 7.72 -1.86
C PHE A 60 14.20 8.51 -2.17
N GLU A 61 14.93 8.13 -3.22
CA GLU A 61 16.19 8.75 -3.66
C GLU A 61 16.20 8.84 -5.19
N PRO A 62 16.95 9.77 -5.80
CA PRO A 62 16.99 9.96 -7.25
C PRO A 62 17.28 8.69 -8.05
N GLU A 63 18.08 7.79 -7.49
CA GLU A 63 18.54 6.54 -8.10
C GLU A 63 17.83 5.29 -7.54
N SER A 64 16.74 5.45 -6.77
CA SER A 64 16.05 4.35 -6.09
C SER A 64 14.54 4.44 -6.24
N LEU A 65 13.94 3.37 -6.73
CA LEU A 65 12.50 3.18 -6.87
C LEU A 65 12.12 1.88 -6.18
N GLN A 66 11.41 1.99 -5.05
CA GLN A 66 10.93 0.82 -4.31
C GLN A 66 9.54 0.41 -4.78
N PHE A 67 9.44 -0.82 -5.24
CA PHE A 67 8.18 -1.48 -5.54
C PHE A 67 7.71 -2.32 -4.36
N SER A 68 6.50 -2.05 -3.89
CA SER A 68 5.83 -2.83 -2.86
C SER A 68 4.67 -3.58 -3.50
N MET A 69 4.74 -4.90 -3.53
CA MET A 69 3.74 -5.77 -4.14
C MET A 69 3.08 -6.62 -3.05
N VAL A 70 1.77 -6.55 -2.96
CA VAL A 70 0.98 -7.28 -1.95
C VAL A 70 0.19 -8.39 -2.61
N PHE A 71 0.26 -9.58 -2.04
CA PHE A 71 -0.40 -10.80 -2.50
C PHE A 71 -1.12 -11.49 -1.34
N GLN A 72 -2.01 -12.41 -1.66
CA GLN A 72 -2.53 -13.32 -0.65
C GLN A 72 -1.42 -14.27 -0.16
N GLU A 73 -1.38 -14.57 1.12
CA GLU A 73 -0.34 -15.39 1.77
C GLU A 73 -0.15 -16.77 1.10
N ARG A 74 -1.22 -17.34 0.54
CA ARG A 74 -1.15 -18.60 -0.22
C ARG A 74 -0.21 -18.58 -1.42
N PHE A 75 0.15 -17.39 -1.92
CA PHE A 75 1.09 -17.19 -3.02
C PHE A 75 2.52 -16.87 -2.56
N LYS A 76 2.80 -17.02 -1.25
CA LYS A 76 4.11 -16.70 -0.67
C LYS A 76 5.26 -17.47 -1.33
N GLU A 77 5.07 -18.77 -1.59
CA GLU A 77 6.12 -19.61 -2.21
C GLU A 77 6.42 -19.14 -3.61
N GLN A 78 5.40 -18.88 -4.45
CA GLN A 78 5.57 -18.35 -5.79
C GLN A 78 6.24 -16.96 -5.78
N LEU A 79 5.93 -16.14 -4.78
CA LEU A 79 6.56 -14.83 -4.62
C LEU A 79 8.04 -14.96 -4.25
N VAL A 80 8.40 -15.89 -3.37
CA VAL A 80 9.80 -16.19 -3.03
C VAL A 80 10.56 -16.68 -4.25
N GLU A 81 9.99 -17.63 -5.00
CA GLU A 81 10.59 -18.14 -6.25
C GLU A 81 10.76 -17.03 -7.30
N PHE A 82 9.76 -16.16 -7.44
CA PHE A 82 9.83 -15.00 -8.33
C PHE A 82 10.99 -14.08 -7.94
N CYS A 83 11.11 -13.73 -6.68
CA CYS A 83 12.16 -12.86 -6.17
C CYS A 83 13.56 -13.46 -6.29
N ALA A 84 13.68 -14.79 -6.26
CA ALA A 84 14.94 -15.54 -6.43
C ALA A 84 15.32 -15.78 -7.91
N ARG A 85 14.52 -15.32 -8.86
CA ARG A 85 14.89 -15.45 -10.30
C ARG A 85 16.12 -14.58 -10.60
N PRO A 86 17.13 -15.10 -11.29
CA PRO A 86 18.31 -14.32 -11.66
C PRO A 86 17.96 -13.00 -12.38
N SER A 87 16.94 -13.02 -13.24
CA SER A 87 16.45 -11.83 -13.95
C SER A 87 15.85 -10.75 -13.04
N VAL A 88 15.37 -11.12 -11.84
CA VAL A 88 14.86 -10.19 -10.83
C VAL A 88 16.01 -9.73 -9.94
N GLU A 89 16.88 -10.64 -9.49
CA GLU A 89 18.03 -10.31 -8.65
C GLU A 89 19.01 -9.34 -9.33
N GLU A 90 19.33 -9.57 -10.62
CA GLU A 90 20.25 -8.70 -11.39
C GLU A 90 19.77 -7.26 -11.55
N ILE A 91 18.46 -7.03 -11.54
CA ILE A 91 17.88 -5.68 -11.67
C ILE A 91 17.59 -5.02 -10.33
N SER A 92 17.66 -5.79 -9.23
CA SER A 92 17.29 -5.36 -7.88
C SER A 92 18.52 -4.93 -7.08
N LYS A 93 18.40 -3.86 -6.32
CA LYS A 93 19.38 -3.44 -5.30
C LYS A 93 19.16 -4.20 -3.99
N SER A 94 17.90 -4.40 -3.64
CA SER A 94 17.48 -5.15 -2.45
C SER A 94 16.10 -5.77 -2.67
N ILE A 95 15.85 -6.88 -1.99
CA ILE A 95 14.56 -7.56 -1.98
C ILE A 95 14.24 -7.93 -0.53
N ILE A 96 13.07 -7.54 -0.06
CA ILE A 96 12.56 -7.87 1.28
C ILE A 96 11.20 -8.54 1.11
N ILE A 97 10.98 -9.64 1.81
CA ILE A 97 9.69 -10.34 1.83
C ILE A 97 9.21 -10.44 3.27
N ASP A 98 8.05 -9.86 3.54
CA ASP A 98 7.37 -9.90 4.83
C ASP A 98 6.09 -10.72 4.73
N ALA A 99 5.92 -11.67 5.63
CA ALA A 99 4.70 -12.46 5.75
C ALA A 99 4.61 -13.10 7.16
N PRO A 100 3.43 -13.13 7.78
CA PRO A 100 2.20 -12.52 7.30
C PRO A 100 2.17 -10.99 7.50
N VAL A 101 1.45 -10.30 6.62
CA VAL A 101 1.14 -8.87 6.75
C VAL A 101 -0.37 -8.64 6.65
N GLU A 102 -0.82 -7.46 7.06
CA GLU A 102 -2.21 -7.02 6.97
C GLU A 102 -2.29 -5.72 6.17
N MET A 103 -3.29 -5.58 5.30
CA MET A 103 -3.58 -4.38 4.56
C MET A 103 -4.83 -3.72 5.11
N LEU A 104 -4.75 -2.43 5.43
CA LEU A 104 -5.90 -1.60 5.73
C LEU A 104 -6.08 -0.58 4.63
N TYR A 105 -7.30 -0.45 4.15
CA TYR A 105 -7.63 0.57 3.16
C TYR A 105 -8.99 1.21 3.44
N PHE A 106 -9.13 2.43 3.01
CA PHE A 106 -10.37 3.18 3.08
C PHE A 106 -10.46 4.19 1.95
N HIS A 107 -11.68 4.52 1.60
CA HIS A 107 -12.01 5.52 0.60
C HIS A 107 -13.23 6.30 1.04
N GLY A 108 -13.45 7.45 0.47
CA GLY A 108 -14.57 8.30 0.86
C GLY A 108 -14.95 9.30 -0.22
N PRO A 109 -16.10 9.97 -0.02
CA PRO A 109 -16.53 11.03 -0.92
C PRO A 109 -15.53 12.18 -0.87
N HIS A 110 -15.25 12.76 -2.03
CA HIS A 110 -14.39 13.94 -2.17
C HIS A 110 -12.93 13.79 -1.71
N PHE A 111 -12.41 12.56 -1.64
CA PHE A 111 -11.00 12.34 -1.29
C PHE A 111 -10.05 13.02 -2.26
N GLY A 112 -10.40 13.06 -3.56
CA GLY A 112 -9.62 13.74 -4.58
C GLY A 112 -9.61 15.27 -4.47
N ASP A 113 -10.62 15.85 -3.82
CA ASP A 113 -10.80 17.29 -3.67
C ASP A 113 -10.32 17.83 -2.31
N ARG A 114 -9.81 16.93 -1.44
CA ARG A 114 -9.48 17.26 -0.06
C ARG A 114 -8.03 16.92 0.27
N TYR A 115 -7.30 17.91 0.75
CA TYR A 115 -5.92 17.74 1.19
C TYR A 115 -5.81 17.21 2.62
N GLY A 116 -4.69 16.56 2.93
CA GLY A 116 -4.33 16.20 4.30
C GLY A 116 -4.94 14.89 4.83
N ILE A 117 -5.67 14.12 4.01
CA ILE A 117 -6.30 12.86 4.46
C ILE A 117 -5.24 11.84 4.88
N ALA A 118 -4.19 11.65 4.09
CA ALA A 118 -3.09 10.73 4.39
C ALA A 118 -2.31 11.18 5.64
N ASP A 119 -2.06 12.48 5.77
CA ASP A 119 -1.40 13.07 6.93
C ASP A 119 -2.21 12.86 8.21
N MET A 120 -3.51 13.15 8.17
CA MET A 120 -4.43 12.91 9.30
C MET A 120 -4.44 11.43 9.72
N ALA A 121 -4.46 10.51 8.75
CA ALA A 121 -4.41 9.08 9.02
C ALA A 121 -3.07 8.69 9.66
N GLY A 122 -1.95 9.15 9.11
CA GLY A 122 -0.61 8.93 9.66
C GLY A 122 -0.48 9.42 11.10
N HIS A 123 -0.94 10.64 11.39
CA HIS A 123 -0.95 11.18 12.75
C HIS A 123 -1.83 10.39 13.72
N ALA A 124 -2.99 9.90 13.29
CA ALA A 124 -3.87 9.09 14.13
C ALA A 124 -3.21 7.77 14.54
N LEU A 125 -2.48 7.13 13.61
CA LEU A 125 -1.71 5.92 13.87
C LEU A 125 -0.52 6.20 14.78
N GLN A 126 0.24 7.27 14.52
CA GLN A 126 1.39 7.68 15.32
C GLN A 126 1.00 7.95 16.79
N LYS A 127 -0.11 8.65 17.04
CA LYS A 127 -0.63 8.90 18.40
C LYS A 127 -0.94 7.63 19.19
N LYS A 128 -1.12 6.51 18.54
CA LYS A 128 -1.39 5.19 19.13
C LYS A 128 -0.19 4.26 19.06
N ASP A 129 0.97 4.76 18.67
CA ASP A 129 2.20 3.99 18.45
C ASP A 129 1.97 2.76 17.55
N ILE A 130 1.24 2.98 16.44
CA ILE A 130 0.97 1.95 15.44
C ILE A 130 1.86 2.25 14.23
N ARG A 131 2.86 1.39 14.02
CA ARG A 131 3.78 1.48 12.89
C ARG A 131 3.21 0.74 11.68
N TYR A 132 3.38 1.31 10.51
CA TYR A 132 3.09 0.66 9.23
C TYR A 132 4.39 0.45 8.45
N ILE A 133 4.39 -0.53 7.54
CA ILE A 133 5.53 -0.86 6.68
C ILE A 133 5.55 0.10 5.49
N VAL A 134 4.40 0.25 4.84
CA VAL A 134 4.24 1.10 3.66
C VAL A 134 2.87 1.77 3.67
N MET A 135 2.79 2.97 3.13
CA MET A 135 1.54 3.70 2.88
C MET A 135 1.51 4.15 1.44
N GLY A 136 0.36 4.05 0.82
CA GLY A 136 0.09 4.62 -0.49
C GLY A 136 -1.26 5.31 -0.52
N CYS A 137 -1.36 6.38 -1.30
CA CYS A 137 -2.65 7.02 -1.55
C CYS A 137 -2.84 7.30 -3.03
N SER A 138 -4.08 7.21 -3.46
CA SER A 138 -4.57 7.68 -4.76
C SER A 138 -5.55 8.81 -4.53
N ALA A 139 -6.06 9.40 -5.61
CA ALA A 139 -7.12 10.43 -5.50
C ALA A 139 -8.37 9.96 -4.74
N ALA A 140 -8.62 8.65 -4.64
CA ALA A 140 -9.86 8.11 -4.09
C ALA A 140 -9.67 7.26 -2.84
N SER A 141 -8.47 6.76 -2.55
CA SER A 141 -8.23 5.79 -1.47
C SER A 141 -6.88 5.93 -0.82
N VAL A 142 -6.80 5.48 0.43
CA VAL A 142 -5.56 5.38 1.21
C VAL A 142 -5.37 3.92 1.63
N HIS A 143 -4.15 3.42 1.47
CA HIS A 143 -3.75 2.06 1.80
C HIS A 143 -2.58 2.07 2.77
N PHE A 144 -2.62 1.21 3.77
CA PHE A 144 -1.53 0.96 4.71
C PHE A 144 -1.25 -0.53 4.77
N ILE A 145 0.03 -0.89 4.79
CA ILE A 145 0.47 -2.26 5.05
C ILE A 145 1.10 -2.31 6.43
N PHE A 146 0.64 -3.24 7.24
CA PHE A 146 1.06 -3.43 8.63
C PHE A 146 1.69 -4.80 8.83
N PRO A 147 2.55 -4.94 9.85
CA PRO A 147 2.86 -6.25 10.41
C PRO A 147 1.59 -6.95 10.91
N GLU A 148 1.67 -8.25 11.05
CA GLU A 148 0.57 -9.07 11.58
C GLU A 148 0.02 -8.52 12.92
N ASN A 149 -1.30 -8.61 13.11
CA ASN A 149 -2.05 -8.20 14.31
C ASN A 149 -2.09 -6.67 14.58
N ALA A 150 -1.69 -5.84 13.63
CA ALA A 150 -1.80 -4.38 13.78
C ALA A 150 -3.04 -3.77 13.11
N GLY A 151 -3.65 -4.43 12.13
CA GLY A 151 -4.75 -3.89 11.32
C GLY A 151 -5.99 -3.51 12.11
N ASP A 152 -6.44 -4.37 13.05
CA ASP A 152 -7.63 -4.07 13.86
C ASP A 152 -7.39 -2.89 14.82
N ARG A 153 -6.17 -2.77 15.37
CA ARG A 153 -5.78 -1.62 16.19
C ARG A 153 -5.75 -0.34 15.35
N ALA A 154 -5.21 -0.44 14.14
CA ALA A 154 -5.17 0.66 13.17
C ALA A 154 -6.58 1.10 12.78
N LYS A 155 -7.48 0.14 12.49
CA LYS A 155 -8.88 0.43 12.17
C LYS A 155 -9.58 1.21 13.29
N LYS A 156 -9.37 0.83 14.56
CA LYS A 156 -9.92 1.55 15.72
C LYS A 156 -9.34 2.97 15.83
N ALA A 157 -8.03 3.13 15.60
CA ALA A 157 -7.38 4.43 15.65
C ALA A 157 -7.92 5.37 14.56
N LEU A 158 -8.06 4.89 13.33
CA LEU A 158 -8.59 5.66 12.21
C LEU A 158 -10.09 5.96 12.38
N GLY A 159 -10.90 5.04 12.94
CA GLY A 159 -12.31 5.29 13.25
C GLY A 159 -12.56 6.38 14.27
N SER A 160 -11.51 6.84 15.00
CA SER A 160 -11.62 8.00 15.91
C SER A 160 -11.49 9.35 15.18
N VAL A 161 -10.98 9.39 13.95
CA VAL A 161 -10.74 10.62 13.18
C VAL A 161 -11.54 10.68 11.89
N PHE A 162 -11.95 9.52 11.37
CA PHE A 162 -12.80 9.41 10.19
C PHE A 162 -14.21 8.95 10.59
N ASN A 163 -15.22 9.58 10.02
CA ASN A 163 -16.60 9.18 10.23
C ASN A 163 -16.96 8.05 9.28
N THR A 164 -17.13 6.85 9.82
CA THR A 164 -17.60 5.66 9.08
C THR A 164 -19.07 5.43 9.34
N PRO A 165 -19.84 4.93 8.34
CA PRO A 165 -21.24 4.54 8.54
C PRO A 165 -21.40 3.49 9.63
#